data_25e3861f57f4a13085d36b253ef1248f
#
_entry.id   25e3861f57f4a13085d36b253ef1248f
#
_cell.length_a   1.000
_cell.length_b   1.000
_cell.length_c   1.000
_cell.angle_alpha   90.00
_cell.angle_beta   90.00
_cell.angle_gamma   90.00
#
_symmetry.space_group_name_H-M   'P 1'
#
loop_
_entity.id
_entity.type
_entity.pdbx_description
1 polymer ?
#
loop_
_entity_poly.entity_id
_entity_poly.type
_entity_poly.pdbx_seq_one_letter_code
_entity_poly.pdbx_strand_id
1 'polypeptide(L)'
;MNMIQSAKDQVLALTTAAYQKAAAAGLLPEGVTVTPSVEIPKDTANGDYTTTFCLAAAKAMRMNPRQVAQILTEQMDLTDTYFTSVELAGPGFLNFRLGSRWFGDTVACVEAEGADYGRNDTLTGKKYMVEFVSANPTGPMHMGNARGGVLGDTLASVLQKSGADVWREFYVNDAGNQIDKFARSLDARYQQLIRGEDAVEFPEDGYHGDDIRELARLFYQQEGEKYLDCDEKTRHDALAKFGLDHNIPKMKADLARYGIQYDAWFFESTLHESGYVADSVKALTQRGYTYEKDGALWLATSRILAENLKKAGKSDEDIEKLGLKDDVLRRANGFYTYFAADIAYHRNKFAVRGFDKVINVWGADHHGHVARLKGAMDALGLDGEHRLDIVLMQLVKLVRDGEMVRMSKRTGKAISLTDLLDEIPVDACRYFFNAKPETQMEFDLGLAVREDSENPVYYVQYAHARICTLLKNLEAEGYTVPAADAVDFSLLTDETEQALIKQIASYGQVVLLAARDYDPSHINRYLTALAAAFHKFYAACRIKGEEKPVLLARLKLADTTRAVLKNAMTLIGCSAPEKM
;
A
#
# COMPACT_ATOMS: atom_id res chain seq x y z
N MET A 1 6.19 20.17 3.92
CA MET A 1 5.38 20.80 5.01
C MET A 1 3.91 20.41 4.87
N ASN A 2 3.19 20.14 5.98
CA ASN A 2 1.75 19.80 5.91
C ASN A 2 0.90 21.05 6.15
N MET A 3 0.44 21.69 5.06
CA MET A 3 -0.31 22.95 5.11
C MET A 3 -1.65 22.84 5.86
N ILE A 4 -2.30 21.66 5.82
CA ILE A 4 -3.53 21.41 6.59
C ILE A 4 -3.21 21.38 8.09
N GLN A 5 -2.13 20.70 8.50
CA GLN A 5 -1.73 20.66 9.90
C GLN A 5 -1.30 22.05 10.39
N SER A 6 -0.53 22.78 9.58
CA SER A 6 -0.13 24.16 9.90
C SER A 6 -1.33 25.09 10.14
N ALA A 7 -2.39 24.97 9.33
CA ALA A 7 -3.61 25.72 9.54
C ALA A 7 -4.34 25.30 10.82
N LYS A 8 -4.43 24.00 11.12
CA LYS A 8 -5.03 23.50 12.36
C LYS A 8 -4.27 23.98 13.60
N ASP A 9 -2.95 23.92 13.56
CA ASP A 9 -2.09 24.39 14.66
C ASP A 9 -2.28 25.90 14.89
N GLN A 10 -2.44 26.66 13.80
CA GLN A 10 -2.71 28.10 13.89
C GLN A 10 -4.10 28.39 14.48
N VAL A 11 -5.15 27.61 14.16
CA VAL A 11 -6.48 27.75 14.81
C VAL A 11 -6.35 27.52 16.32
N LEU A 12 -5.60 26.49 16.74
CA LEU A 12 -5.38 26.22 18.17
C LEU A 12 -4.61 27.35 18.84
N ALA A 13 -3.56 27.86 18.21
CA ALA A 13 -2.76 28.97 18.73
C ALA A 13 -3.60 30.26 18.88
N LEU A 14 -4.37 30.60 17.84
CA LEU A 14 -5.26 31.77 17.84
C LEU A 14 -6.32 31.68 18.93
N THR A 15 -6.96 30.52 19.05
CA THR A 15 -7.99 30.29 20.07
C THR A 15 -7.42 30.36 21.48
N THR A 16 -6.21 29.79 21.67
CA THR A 16 -5.50 29.84 22.97
C THR A 16 -5.09 31.27 23.32
N ALA A 17 -4.52 32.02 22.37
CA ALA A 17 -4.12 33.41 22.58
C ALA A 17 -5.33 34.31 22.92
N ALA A 18 -6.45 34.16 22.19
CA ALA A 18 -7.68 34.86 22.48
C ALA A 18 -8.23 34.54 23.87
N TYR A 19 -8.15 33.28 24.29
CA TYR A 19 -8.54 32.87 25.63
C TYR A 19 -7.64 33.53 26.71
N GLN A 20 -6.33 33.48 26.53
CA GLN A 20 -5.37 34.10 27.47
C GLN A 20 -5.62 35.59 27.61
N LYS A 21 -5.87 36.31 26.50
CA LYS A 21 -6.18 37.74 26.46
C LYS A 21 -7.51 38.02 27.18
N ALA A 22 -8.55 37.20 26.94
CA ALA A 22 -9.85 37.36 27.59
C ALA A 22 -9.77 37.09 29.11
N ALA A 23 -8.99 36.10 29.53
CA ALA A 23 -8.78 35.75 30.93
C ALA A 23 -8.01 36.89 31.65
N ALA A 24 -6.94 37.41 31.08
CA ALA A 24 -6.17 38.52 31.63
C ALA A 24 -7.01 39.80 31.74
N ALA A 25 -7.99 39.98 30.86
CA ALA A 25 -8.97 41.07 30.92
C ALA A 25 -10.14 40.82 31.91
N GLY A 26 -10.16 39.68 32.60
CA GLY A 26 -11.25 39.28 33.53
C GLY A 26 -12.59 38.95 32.85
N LEU A 27 -12.57 38.75 31.54
CA LEU A 27 -13.78 38.38 30.76
C LEU A 27 -14.11 36.89 30.82
N LEU A 28 -13.08 36.05 31.01
CA LEU A 28 -13.18 34.59 31.16
C LEU A 28 -12.42 34.12 32.39
N PRO A 29 -12.83 33.01 33.05
CA PRO A 29 -12.09 32.41 34.15
C PRO A 29 -10.65 32.03 33.75
N GLU A 30 -9.68 32.27 34.62
CA GLU A 30 -8.29 31.85 34.45
C GLU A 30 -8.13 30.34 34.73
N GLY A 31 -7.04 29.77 34.15
CA GLY A 31 -6.58 28.42 34.48
C GLY A 31 -7.41 27.28 33.87
N VAL A 32 -8.33 27.56 32.97
CA VAL A 32 -9.12 26.52 32.29
C VAL A 32 -8.28 25.85 31.21
N THR A 33 -8.07 24.54 31.38
CA THR A 33 -7.36 23.70 30.41
C THR A 33 -8.38 22.79 29.70
N VAL A 34 -8.36 22.79 28.37
CA VAL A 34 -9.19 21.93 27.52
C VAL A 34 -8.35 21.38 26.36
N THR A 35 -8.80 20.25 25.84
CA THR A 35 -8.23 19.65 24.63
C THR A 35 -9.27 19.78 23.50
N PRO A 36 -9.27 20.89 22.76
CA PRO A 36 -10.23 21.11 21.67
C PRO A 36 -9.86 20.30 20.43
N SER A 37 -10.87 19.92 19.64
CA SER A 37 -10.64 19.46 18.27
C SER A 37 -10.62 20.63 17.30
N VAL A 38 -9.83 20.45 16.21
CA VAL A 38 -9.92 21.29 15.02
C VAL A 38 -10.19 20.40 13.82
N GLU A 39 -11.31 20.65 13.17
CA GLU A 39 -11.83 19.82 12.08
C GLU A 39 -12.05 20.65 10.82
N ILE A 40 -12.09 19.97 9.68
CA ILE A 40 -12.56 20.53 8.41
C ILE A 40 -14.06 20.23 8.32
N PRO A 41 -14.93 21.25 8.29
CA PRO A 41 -16.36 21.05 8.18
C PRO A 41 -16.75 20.29 6.92
N LYS A 42 -17.74 19.40 7.01
CA LYS A 42 -18.28 18.71 5.82
C LYS A 42 -19.01 19.67 4.88
N ASP A 43 -19.69 20.65 5.44
CA ASP A 43 -20.37 21.71 4.69
C ASP A 43 -19.48 22.95 4.64
N THR A 44 -19.08 23.35 3.45
CA THR A 44 -18.22 24.52 3.19
C THR A 44 -18.86 25.85 3.62
N ALA A 45 -20.18 25.90 3.77
CA ALA A 45 -20.86 27.05 4.36
C ALA A 45 -20.39 27.36 5.78
N ASN A 46 -19.91 26.33 6.51
CA ASN A 46 -19.37 26.45 7.87
C ASN A 46 -17.87 26.81 7.91
N GLY A 47 -17.31 27.37 6.82
CA GLY A 47 -15.90 27.76 6.75
C GLY A 47 -14.97 26.62 6.32
N ASP A 48 -13.67 26.86 6.49
CA ASP A 48 -12.61 25.92 6.10
C ASP A 48 -12.12 25.07 7.29
N TYR A 49 -12.15 25.66 8.48
CA TYR A 49 -11.81 24.97 9.74
C TYR A 49 -12.82 25.36 10.82
N THR A 50 -13.07 24.43 11.75
CA THR A 50 -13.89 24.67 12.93
C THR A 50 -13.21 24.15 14.18
N THR A 51 -13.39 24.81 15.32
CA THR A 51 -12.94 24.31 16.61
C THR A 51 -14.07 24.16 17.60
N THR A 52 -13.97 23.13 18.43
CA THR A 52 -14.91 22.84 19.54
C THR A 52 -14.45 23.43 20.86
N PHE A 53 -13.46 24.33 20.89
CA PHE A 53 -12.88 24.89 22.12
C PHE A 53 -13.95 25.40 23.09
N CYS A 54 -14.88 26.22 22.65
CA CYS A 54 -15.88 26.82 23.52
C CYS A 54 -16.85 25.80 24.12
N LEU A 55 -17.20 24.76 23.34
CA LEU A 55 -18.01 23.65 23.81
C LEU A 55 -17.30 22.85 24.88
N ALA A 56 -16.00 22.55 24.67
CA ALA A 56 -15.19 21.80 25.63
C ALA A 56 -14.94 22.61 26.92
N ALA A 57 -14.74 23.92 26.81
CA ALA A 57 -14.46 24.81 27.93
C ALA A 57 -15.69 25.21 28.75
N ALA A 58 -16.88 25.18 28.17
CA ALA A 58 -18.12 25.70 28.77
C ALA A 58 -18.42 25.18 30.19
N LYS A 59 -18.26 23.86 30.40
CA LYS A 59 -18.49 23.23 31.69
C LYS A 59 -17.50 23.71 32.76
N ALA A 60 -16.21 23.78 32.41
CA ALA A 60 -15.14 24.24 33.29
C ALA A 60 -15.29 25.74 33.62
N MET A 61 -15.69 26.55 32.65
CA MET A 61 -15.92 27.99 32.80
C MET A 61 -17.27 28.29 33.48
N ARG A 62 -18.20 27.33 33.58
CA ARG A 62 -19.58 27.53 34.00
C ARG A 62 -20.30 28.65 33.22
N MET A 63 -20.04 28.72 31.94
CA MET A 63 -20.56 29.73 31.01
C MET A 63 -21.26 29.07 29.83
N ASN A 64 -22.16 29.80 29.19
CA ASN A 64 -22.75 29.35 27.94
C ASN A 64 -21.68 29.31 26.84
N PRO A 65 -21.50 28.19 26.08
CA PRO A 65 -20.48 28.07 25.04
C PRO A 65 -20.55 29.20 24.01
N ARG A 66 -21.76 29.67 23.68
CA ARG A 66 -21.98 30.77 22.73
C ARG A 66 -21.45 32.10 23.25
N GLN A 67 -21.57 32.35 24.56
CA GLN A 67 -20.99 33.54 25.18
C GLN A 67 -19.46 33.48 25.18
N VAL A 68 -18.90 32.32 25.51
CA VAL A 68 -17.45 32.10 25.43
C VAL A 68 -16.95 32.34 24.01
N ALA A 69 -17.65 31.78 23.01
CA ALA A 69 -17.29 31.97 21.58
C ALA A 69 -17.34 33.42 21.14
N GLN A 70 -18.32 34.17 21.59
CA GLN A 70 -18.43 35.61 21.27
C GLN A 70 -17.26 36.40 21.86
N ILE A 71 -16.93 36.18 23.13
CA ILE A 71 -15.79 36.84 23.79
C ILE A 71 -14.50 36.51 23.08
N LEU A 72 -14.27 35.22 22.72
CA LEU A 72 -13.06 34.82 22.01
C LEU A 72 -12.96 35.44 20.61
N THR A 73 -14.06 35.52 19.87
CA THR A 73 -14.10 36.17 18.55
C THR A 73 -13.70 37.65 18.64
N GLU A 74 -14.17 38.38 19.67
CA GLU A 74 -13.83 39.79 19.90
C GLU A 74 -12.37 40.00 20.32
N GLN A 75 -11.73 38.99 20.95
CA GLN A 75 -10.33 39.07 21.39
C GLN A 75 -9.35 38.50 20.37
N MET A 76 -9.85 37.87 19.28
CA MET A 76 -9.00 37.19 18.30
C MET A 76 -8.36 38.20 17.35
N ASP A 77 -7.05 38.08 17.14
CA ASP A 77 -6.28 38.85 16.18
C ASP A 77 -5.87 37.91 15.02
N LEU A 78 -6.38 38.21 13.83
CA LEU A 78 -6.10 37.45 12.62
C LEU A 78 -4.95 38.05 11.78
N THR A 79 -4.32 39.13 12.23
CA THR A 79 -3.20 39.77 11.53
C THR A 79 -2.06 38.75 11.33
N ASP A 80 -1.48 38.70 10.15
CA ASP A 80 -0.39 37.81 9.76
C ASP A 80 -0.70 36.30 9.89
N THR A 81 -1.99 35.95 9.89
CA THR A 81 -2.43 34.54 9.93
C THR A 81 -2.87 34.04 8.56
N TYR A 82 -3.26 32.77 8.50
CA TYR A 82 -3.86 32.16 7.31
C TYR A 82 -5.34 32.48 7.13
N PHE A 83 -5.97 33.15 8.12
CA PHE A 83 -7.41 33.30 8.18
C PHE A 83 -7.83 34.76 7.96
N THR A 84 -8.90 34.94 7.17
CA THR A 84 -9.51 36.26 6.89
C THR A 84 -10.69 36.58 7.80
N SER A 85 -11.35 35.53 8.33
CA SER A 85 -12.48 35.73 9.24
C SER A 85 -12.62 34.54 10.20
N VAL A 86 -13.22 34.80 11.36
CA VAL A 86 -13.72 33.83 12.32
C VAL A 86 -15.16 34.18 12.65
N GLU A 87 -16.04 33.19 12.62
CA GLU A 87 -17.46 33.36 12.84
C GLU A 87 -17.97 32.39 13.91
N LEU A 88 -18.82 32.89 14.80
CA LEU A 88 -19.55 32.06 15.76
C LEU A 88 -20.68 31.33 15.05
N ALA A 89 -20.70 30.00 15.18
CA ALA A 89 -21.74 29.15 14.60
C ALA A 89 -22.39 28.22 15.62
N GLY A 90 -23.67 27.95 15.42
CA GLY A 90 -24.44 27.01 16.22
C GLY A 90 -24.33 27.23 17.74
N PRO A 91 -24.13 26.18 18.54
CA PRO A 91 -24.09 26.26 20.01
C PRO A 91 -22.77 26.84 20.56
N GLY A 92 -21.77 27.15 19.76
CA GLY A 92 -20.46 27.65 20.20
C GLY A 92 -19.27 27.12 19.41
N PHE A 93 -19.46 26.80 18.15
CA PHE A 93 -18.36 26.53 17.21
C PHE A 93 -17.72 27.85 16.76
N LEU A 94 -16.41 27.85 16.57
CA LEU A 94 -15.70 28.93 15.90
C LEU A 94 -15.25 28.43 14.52
N ASN A 95 -15.79 29.04 13.47
CA ASN A 95 -15.53 28.70 12.07
C ASN A 95 -14.58 29.72 11.45
N PHE A 96 -13.51 29.22 10.84
CA PHE A 96 -12.45 30.02 10.25
C PHE A 96 -12.47 29.90 8.72
N ARG A 97 -12.21 31.02 8.01
CA ARG A 97 -12.06 31.05 6.55
C ARG A 97 -10.62 31.35 6.16
N LEU A 98 -10.08 30.55 5.26
CA LEU A 98 -8.73 30.72 4.72
C LEU A 98 -8.62 31.97 3.85
N GLY A 99 -7.44 32.57 3.88
CA GLY A 99 -7.08 33.70 3.03
C GLY A 99 -6.05 33.33 1.95
N SER A 100 -5.79 34.26 1.04
CA SER A 100 -4.87 34.13 -0.08
C SER A 100 -3.44 33.71 0.34
N ARG A 101 -2.99 34.10 1.53
CA ARG A 101 -1.70 33.70 2.07
C ARG A 101 -1.56 32.18 2.17
N TRP A 102 -2.57 31.47 2.70
CA TRP A 102 -2.52 30.03 2.79
C TRP A 102 -2.51 29.36 1.41
N PHE A 103 -3.26 29.92 0.46
CA PHE A 103 -3.27 29.43 -0.92
C PHE A 103 -1.90 29.60 -1.58
N GLY A 104 -1.27 30.77 -1.42
CA GLY A 104 0.08 31.04 -1.92
C GLY A 104 1.13 30.15 -1.31
N ASP A 105 1.14 30.02 0.03
CA ASP A 105 2.09 29.18 0.76
C ASP A 105 1.92 27.70 0.39
N THR A 106 0.69 27.24 0.10
CA THR A 106 0.45 25.87 -0.40
C THR A 106 1.12 25.64 -1.76
N VAL A 107 0.94 26.56 -2.70
CA VAL A 107 1.56 26.46 -4.03
C VAL A 107 3.08 26.56 -3.94
N ALA A 108 3.61 27.46 -3.12
CA ALA A 108 5.04 27.60 -2.88
C ALA A 108 5.65 26.34 -2.24
N CYS A 109 4.91 25.68 -1.33
CA CYS A 109 5.33 24.43 -0.72
C CYS A 109 5.44 23.31 -1.77
N VAL A 110 4.48 23.19 -2.70
CA VAL A 110 4.55 22.22 -3.81
C VAL A 110 5.76 22.47 -4.69
N GLU A 111 6.03 23.75 -5.03
CA GLU A 111 7.18 24.13 -5.83
C GLU A 111 8.51 23.80 -5.14
N ALA A 112 8.63 24.14 -3.87
CA ALA A 112 9.85 23.93 -3.09
C ALA A 112 10.16 22.45 -2.84
N GLU A 113 9.14 21.64 -2.54
CA GLU A 113 9.29 20.21 -2.27
C GLU A 113 9.34 19.36 -3.54
N GLY A 114 8.79 19.83 -4.66
CA GLY A 114 8.83 19.16 -5.95
C GLY A 114 8.33 17.72 -5.89
N ALA A 115 9.18 16.75 -6.22
CA ALA A 115 8.86 15.33 -6.16
C ALA A 115 8.64 14.80 -4.73
N ASP A 116 9.18 15.50 -3.73
CA ASP A 116 9.02 15.12 -2.33
C ASP A 116 7.72 15.65 -1.71
N TYR A 117 6.99 16.53 -2.40
CA TYR A 117 5.72 17.02 -1.88
C TYR A 117 4.79 15.88 -1.44
N GLY A 118 4.20 16.03 -0.27
CA GLY A 118 3.39 15.00 0.37
C GLY A 118 4.16 14.01 1.24
N ARG A 119 5.50 14.09 1.28
CA ARG A 119 6.32 13.33 2.23
C ARG A 119 6.01 13.74 3.67
N ASN A 120 6.06 12.75 4.56
CA ASN A 120 6.01 12.99 6.00
C ASN A 120 7.07 12.12 6.71
N ASP A 121 7.37 12.45 7.97
CA ASP A 121 8.45 11.83 8.74
C ASP A 121 7.93 10.93 9.88
N THR A 122 6.67 10.47 9.79
CA THR A 122 6.02 9.69 10.86
C THR A 122 6.68 8.33 11.12
N LEU A 123 7.36 7.78 10.11
CA LEU A 123 8.07 6.50 10.18
C LEU A 123 9.59 6.65 10.11
N THR A 124 10.11 7.85 10.26
CA THR A 124 11.57 8.10 10.21
C THR A 124 12.32 7.28 11.24
N GLY A 125 13.40 6.64 10.81
CA GLY A 125 14.26 5.79 11.65
C GLY A 125 13.69 4.38 11.89
N LYS A 126 12.59 4.00 11.24
CA LYS A 126 12.00 2.67 11.28
C LYS A 126 12.39 1.85 10.07
N LYS A 127 12.79 0.60 10.30
CA LYS A 127 13.05 -0.40 9.24
C LYS A 127 11.85 -1.29 9.03
N TYR A 128 11.28 -1.20 7.85
CA TYR A 128 10.12 -2.00 7.43
C TYR A 128 10.53 -3.02 6.38
N MET A 129 9.94 -4.22 6.44
CA MET A 129 9.96 -5.16 5.35
C MET A 129 8.54 -5.35 4.82
N VAL A 130 8.39 -5.34 3.51
CA VAL A 130 7.15 -5.74 2.84
C VAL A 130 7.45 -6.97 1.99
N GLU A 131 6.86 -8.10 2.35
CA GLU A 131 6.92 -9.36 1.59
C GLU A 131 5.62 -9.52 0.79
N PHE A 132 5.74 -9.77 -0.51
CA PHE A 132 4.57 -9.87 -1.37
C PHE A 132 4.85 -10.71 -2.62
N VAL A 133 3.79 -11.25 -3.21
CA VAL A 133 3.75 -12.24 -4.28
C VAL A 133 4.20 -13.61 -3.78
N SER A 134 5.48 -13.83 -3.54
CA SER A 134 6.08 -15.07 -2.98
C SER A 134 5.49 -16.34 -3.61
N ALA A 135 5.37 -16.34 -4.95
CA ALA A 135 4.79 -17.44 -5.71
C ALA A 135 5.79 -18.59 -5.86
N ASN A 136 5.29 -19.84 -5.90
CA ASN A 136 6.13 -21.02 -6.14
C ASN A 136 6.80 -20.93 -7.51
N PRO A 137 8.11 -21.21 -7.62
CA PRO A 137 8.86 -21.10 -8.89
C PRO A 137 8.69 -22.34 -9.78
N THR A 138 7.56 -23.03 -9.69
CA THR A 138 7.27 -24.27 -10.41
C THR A 138 6.54 -24.05 -11.74
N GLY A 139 6.28 -22.79 -12.13
CA GLY A 139 5.63 -22.44 -13.38
C GLY A 139 5.39 -20.93 -13.52
N PRO A 140 4.65 -20.50 -14.55
CA PRO A 140 4.30 -19.08 -14.74
C PRO A 140 3.51 -18.52 -13.57
N MET A 141 3.76 -17.26 -13.23
CA MET A 141 2.95 -16.58 -12.21
C MET A 141 1.50 -16.45 -12.68
N HIS A 142 0.58 -16.78 -11.80
CA HIS A 142 -0.85 -16.65 -12.05
C HIS A 142 -1.28 -15.18 -11.93
N MET A 143 -2.32 -14.78 -12.66
CA MET A 143 -2.83 -13.42 -12.59
C MET A 143 -3.26 -13.00 -11.18
N GLY A 144 -3.61 -13.94 -10.29
CA GLY A 144 -3.88 -13.65 -8.88
C GLY A 144 -2.69 -13.02 -8.15
N ASN A 145 -1.45 -13.32 -8.58
CA ASN A 145 -0.24 -12.70 -8.05
C ASN A 145 -0.10 -11.22 -8.47
N ALA A 146 -0.73 -10.80 -9.57
CA ALA A 146 -0.67 -9.43 -10.06
C ALA A 146 -1.19 -8.43 -9.03
N ARG A 147 -2.33 -8.75 -8.39
CA ARG A 147 -2.92 -7.88 -7.36
C ARG A 147 -2.02 -7.76 -6.14
N GLY A 148 -1.53 -8.88 -5.62
CA GLY A 148 -0.60 -8.90 -4.47
C GLY A 148 0.69 -8.13 -4.77
N GLY A 149 1.18 -8.24 -5.99
CA GLY A 149 2.34 -7.49 -6.48
C GLY A 149 2.15 -5.99 -6.40
N VAL A 150 1.05 -5.48 -6.95
CA VAL A 150 0.74 -4.04 -6.94
C VAL A 150 0.49 -3.53 -5.53
N LEU A 151 -0.28 -4.25 -4.72
CA LEU A 151 -0.57 -3.84 -3.34
C LEU A 151 0.70 -3.76 -2.50
N GLY A 152 1.57 -4.77 -2.57
CA GLY A 152 2.83 -4.80 -1.83
C GLY A 152 3.80 -3.70 -2.26
N ASP A 153 3.98 -3.52 -3.56
CA ASP A 153 4.88 -2.51 -4.11
C ASP A 153 4.41 -1.09 -3.81
N THR A 154 3.09 -0.82 -3.98
CA THR A 154 2.52 0.49 -3.66
C THR A 154 2.57 0.76 -2.15
N LEU A 155 2.26 -0.23 -1.31
CA LEU A 155 2.37 -0.09 0.14
C LEU A 155 3.81 0.25 0.54
N ALA A 156 4.80 -0.45 0.00
CA ALA A 156 6.21 -0.16 0.24
C ALA A 156 6.56 1.29 -0.15
N SER A 157 6.08 1.76 -1.29
CA SER A 157 6.30 3.14 -1.77
C SER A 157 5.64 4.18 -0.84
N VAL A 158 4.43 3.92 -0.36
CA VAL A 158 3.70 4.79 0.59
C VAL A 158 4.43 4.87 1.94
N LEU A 159 4.92 3.73 2.45
CA LEU A 159 5.71 3.69 3.69
C LEU A 159 7.04 4.45 3.54
N GLN A 160 7.72 4.32 2.40
CA GLN A 160 8.93 5.12 2.08
C GLN A 160 8.62 6.61 2.02
N LYS A 161 7.50 6.99 1.40
CA LYS A 161 7.05 8.39 1.34
C LYS A 161 6.73 8.95 2.74
N SER A 162 6.41 8.05 3.69
CA SER A 162 6.19 8.37 5.11
C SER A 162 7.44 8.31 5.98
N GLY A 163 8.63 8.14 5.38
CA GLY A 163 9.94 8.23 6.04
C GLY A 163 10.55 6.90 6.48
N ALA A 164 9.89 5.76 6.26
CA ALA A 164 10.46 4.45 6.60
C ALA A 164 11.62 4.04 5.67
N ASP A 165 12.58 3.30 6.23
CA ASP A 165 13.55 2.51 5.47
C ASP A 165 12.87 1.17 5.10
N VAL A 166 12.49 1.01 3.84
CA VAL A 166 11.64 -0.10 3.40
C VAL A 166 12.40 -1.07 2.52
N TRP A 167 12.32 -2.35 2.86
CA TRP A 167 12.87 -3.48 2.16
C TRP A 167 11.75 -4.29 1.50
N ARG A 168 11.81 -4.48 0.18
CA ARG A 168 10.90 -5.32 -0.61
C ARG A 168 11.47 -6.71 -0.78
N GLU A 169 10.74 -7.74 -0.39
CA GLU A 169 11.22 -9.11 -0.44
C GLU A 169 10.26 -10.05 -1.16
N PHE A 170 10.83 -10.92 -1.98
CA PHE A 170 10.17 -12.07 -2.57
C PHE A 170 10.72 -13.34 -1.89
N TYR A 171 9.86 -14.12 -1.26
CA TYR A 171 10.22 -15.42 -0.73
C TYR A 171 10.11 -16.50 -1.81
N VAL A 172 11.20 -17.19 -2.07
CA VAL A 172 11.29 -18.27 -3.05
C VAL A 172 11.19 -19.60 -2.32
N ASN A 173 10.08 -20.31 -2.51
CA ASN A 173 9.91 -21.67 -2.01
C ASN A 173 10.62 -22.64 -2.98
N ASP A 174 11.94 -22.80 -2.81
CA ASP A 174 12.82 -23.65 -3.62
C ASP A 174 13.16 -24.98 -2.93
N ALA A 175 12.41 -25.36 -1.90
CA ALA A 175 12.61 -26.58 -1.13
C ALA A 175 11.30 -27.32 -0.83
N GLY A 176 11.40 -28.59 -0.42
CA GLY A 176 10.29 -29.40 0.06
C GLY A 176 9.35 -29.92 -1.01
N ASN A 177 8.15 -30.35 -0.60
CA ASN A 177 7.24 -31.19 -1.39
C ASN A 177 6.83 -30.60 -2.75
N GLN A 178 6.76 -29.27 -2.89
CA GLN A 178 6.39 -28.65 -4.18
C GLN A 178 7.51 -28.83 -5.21
N ILE A 179 8.76 -28.72 -4.77
CA ILE A 179 9.93 -28.94 -5.63
C ILE A 179 10.10 -30.42 -5.95
N ASP A 180 9.83 -31.31 -5.00
CA ASP A 180 9.83 -32.76 -5.26
C ASP A 180 8.79 -33.15 -6.32
N LYS A 181 7.59 -32.57 -6.26
CA LYS A 181 6.55 -32.75 -7.29
C LYS A 181 6.97 -32.19 -8.64
N PHE A 182 7.59 -31.02 -8.64
CA PHE A 182 8.10 -30.38 -9.84
C PHE A 182 9.18 -31.23 -10.50
N ALA A 183 10.14 -31.72 -9.71
CA ALA A 183 11.19 -32.63 -10.18
C ALA A 183 10.63 -33.90 -10.81
N ARG A 184 9.68 -34.56 -10.12
CA ARG A 184 9.00 -35.79 -10.63
C ARG A 184 8.25 -35.55 -11.91
N SER A 185 7.60 -34.38 -12.02
CA SER A 185 6.87 -33.99 -13.24
C SER A 185 7.81 -33.77 -14.43
N LEU A 186 8.93 -33.08 -14.20
CA LEU A 186 9.97 -32.89 -15.20
C LEU A 186 10.63 -34.22 -15.59
N ASP A 187 10.92 -35.11 -14.62
CA ASP A 187 11.52 -36.41 -14.86
C ASP A 187 10.64 -37.30 -15.72
N ALA A 188 9.35 -37.40 -15.41
CA ALA A 188 8.41 -38.15 -16.24
C ALA A 188 8.39 -37.64 -17.69
N ARG A 189 8.34 -36.31 -17.91
CA ARG A 189 8.36 -35.74 -19.26
C ARG A 189 9.70 -35.92 -19.97
N TYR A 190 10.83 -35.80 -19.25
CA TYR A 190 12.15 -36.03 -19.81
C TYR A 190 12.30 -37.51 -20.27
N GLN A 191 11.90 -38.47 -19.45
CA GLN A 191 11.95 -39.89 -19.83
C GLN A 191 10.97 -40.22 -20.98
N GLN A 192 9.75 -39.64 -20.98
CA GLN A 192 8.77 -39.83 -22.06
C GLN A 192 9.29 -39.28 -23.41
N LEU A 193 10.05 -38.19 -23.43
CA LEU A 193 10.66 -37.65 -24.64
C LEU A 193 11.66 -38.63 -25.28
N ILE A 194 12.37 -39.41 -24.47
CA ILE A 194 13.45 -40.30 -24.92
C ILE A 194 12.93 -41.68 -25.21
N ARG A 195 12.10 -42.23 -24.33
CA ARG A 195 11.67 -43.63 -24.33
C ARG A 195 10.27 -43.85 -24.94
N GLY A 196 9.53 -42.78 -25.20
CA GLY A 196 8.14 -42.79 -25.66
C GLY A 196 7.14 -42.45 -24.55
N GLU A 197 5.97 -41.94 -24.92
CA GLU A 197 4.96 -41.45 -23.96
C GLU A 197 4.45 -42.57 -23.00
N ASP A 198 4.38 -43.81 -23.48
CA ASP A 198 3.89 -44.95 -22.70
C ASP A 198 4.96 -45.60 -21.81
N ALA A 199 6.23 -45.18 -21.92
CA ALA A 199 7.34 -45.79 -21.20
C ALA A 199 7.39 -45.47 -19.69
N VAL A 200 6.81 -44.31 -19.30
CA VAL A 200 6.77 -43.84 -17.92
C VAL A 200 5.41 -43.22 -17.63
N GLU A 201 4.75 -43.70 -16.58
CA GLU A 201 3.49 -43.13 -16.11
C GLU A 201 3.75 -41.72 -15.52
N PHE A 202 2.92 -40.75 -15.95
CA PHE A 202 3.01 -39.42 -15.42
C PHE A 202 2.36 -39.34 -14.03
N PRO A 203 3.01 -38.70 -13.02
CA PRO A 203 2.46 -38.63 -11.66
C PRO A 203 1.09 -37.96 -11.65
N GLU A 204 0.08 -38.61 -11.05
CA GLU A 204 -1.29 -38.10 -10.97
C GLU A 204 -1.35 -36.73 -10.29
N ASP A 205 -0.55 -36.55 -9.23
CA ASP A 205 -0.44 -35.30 -8.47
C ASP A 205 0.61 -34.32 -9.04
N GLY A 206 1.14 -34.60 -10.24
CA GLY A 206 2.17 -33.80 -10.91
C GLY A 206 1.65 -32.50 -11.55
N TYR A 207 2.58 -31.70 -12.05
CA TYR A 207 2.29 -30.48 -12.82
C TYR A 207 2.07 -30.83 -14.30
N HIS A 208 0.84 -30.73 -14.79
CA HIS A 208 0.44 -31.15 -16.14
C HIS A 208 0.60 -30.10 -17.23
N GLY A 209 1.14 -28.91 -16.90
CA GLY A 209 1.25 -27.79 -17.84
C GLY A 209 2.21 -28.04 -19.01
N ASP A 210 2.01 -27.33 -20.15
CA ASP A 210 2.93 -27.41 -21.29
C ASP A 210 4.30 -26.81 -20.98
N ASP A 211 4.39 -25.92 -20.00
CA ASP A 211 5.63 -25.40 -19.45
C ASP A 211 6.54 -26.51 -18.92
N ILE A 212 5.98 -27.56 -18.30
CA ILE A 212 6.74 -28.74 -17.85
C ILE A 212 7.28 -29.52 -19.05
N ARG A 213 6.47 -29.71 -20.11
CA ARG A 213 6.92 -30.36 -21.35
C ARG A 213 8.06 -29.56 -22.02
N GLU A 214 7.92 -28.25 -22.06
CA GLU A 214 8.91 -27.35 -22.66
C GLU A 214 10.21 -27.36 -21.85
N LEU A 215 10.15 -27.27 -20.53
CA LEU A 215 11.34 -27.37 -19.67
C LEU A 215 12.06 -28.71 -19.84
N ALA A 216 11.32 -29.82 -19.88
CA ALA A 216 11.90 -31.14 -20.13
C ALA A 216 12.57 -31.23 -21.52
N ARG A 217 11.95 -30.63 -22.54
CA ARG A 217 12.53 -30.52 -23.91
C ARG A 217 13.82 -29.70 -23.93
N LEU A 218 13.82 -28.55 -23.24
CA LEU A 218 15.01 -27.69 -23.12
C LEU A 218 16.13 -28.40 -22.35
N PHE A 219 15.79 -29.12 -21.27
CA PHE A 219 16.77 -29.91 -20.54
C PHE A 219 17.39 -31.01 -21.42
N TYR A 220 16.56 -31.74 -22.19
CA TYR A 220 17.05 -32.72 -23.14
C TYR A 220 17.95 -32.11 -24.23
N GLN A 221 17.61 -30.94 -24.73
CA GLN A 221 18.44 -30.24 -25.72
C GLN A 221 19.83 -29.86 -25.18
N GLN A 222 19.92 -29.53 -23.89
CA GLN A 222 21.16 -29.11 -23.24
C GLN A 222 22.00 -30.31 -22.77
N GLU A 223 21.38 -31.29 -22.14
CA GLU A 223 22.05 -32.37 -21.42
C GLU A 223 21.98 -33.73 -22.14
N GLY A 224 21.13 -33.87 -23.18
CA GLY A 224 20.90 -35.11 -23.89
C GLY A 224 20.38 -36.20 -22.97
N GLU A 225 20.94 -37.44 -23.11
CA GLU A 225 20.57 -38.60 -22.34
C GLU A 225 21.42 -38.79 -21.05
N LYS A 226 22.28 -37.81 -20.73
CA LYS A 226 23.27 -37.88 -19.63
C LYS A 226 22.68 -38.32 -18.30
N TYR A 227 21.46 -37.92 -17.99
CA TYR A 227 20.80 -38.23 -16.71
C TYR A 227 19.86 -39.43 -16.77
N LEU A 228 19.76 -40.12 -17.93
CA LEU A 228 18.79 -41.18 -18.11
C LEU A 228 19.10 -42.41 -17.22
N ASP A 229 20.40 -42.72 -17.10
CA ASP A 229 20.89 -43.90 -16.37
C ASP A 229 21.42 -43.59 -14.97
N CYS A 230 21.28 -42.35 -14.49
CA CYS A 230 21.62 -42.04 -13.11
C CYS A 230 20.49 -42.48 -12.13
N ASP A 231 20.82 -42.52 -10.84
CA ASP A 231 19.80 -42.70 -9.81
C ASP A 231 18.76 -41.59 -9.85
N GLU A 232 17.57 -41.92 -9.37
CA GLU A 232 16.40 -41.05 -9.39
C GLU A 232 16.66 -39.70 -8.70
N LYS A 233 17.35 -39.72 -7.54
CA LYS A 233 17.65 -38.52 -6.79
C LYS A 233 18.54 -37.57 -7.57
N THR A 234 19.64 -38.06 -8.14
CA THR A 234 20.57 -37.27 -8.95
C THR A 234 19.85 -36.65 -10.16
N ARG A 235 18.95 -37.39 -10.80
CA ARG A 235 18.16 -36.91 -11.93
C ARG A 235 17.14 -35.84 -11.51
N HIS A 236 16.41 -36.08 -10.40
CA HIS A 236 15.48 -35.12 -9.84
C HIS A 236 16.15 -33.79 -9.43
N ASP A 237 17.29 -33.87 -8.74
CA ASP A 237 18.06 -32.71 -8.31
C ASP A 237 18.53 -31.89 -9.54
N ALA A 238 18.99 -32.52 -10.61
CA ALA A 238 19.41 -31.85 -11.83
C ALA A 238 18.24 -31.19 -12.56
N LEU A 239 17.10 -31.87 -12.68
CA LEU A 239 15.91 -31.37 -13.34
C LEU A 239 15.26 -30.23 -12.56
N ALA A 240 15.16 -30.36 -11.23
CA ALA A 240 14.64 -29.30 -10.37
C ALA A 240 15.51 -28.04 -10.49
N LYS A 241 16.83 -28.20 -10.36
CA LYS A 241 17.77 -27.08 -10.52
C LYS A 241 17.62 -26.39 -11.86
N PHE A 242 17.58 -27.15 -12.95
CA PHE A 242 17.40 -26.62 -14.31
C PHE A 242 16.09 -25.84 -14.43
N GLY A 243 14.98 -26.41 -13.93
CA GLY A 243 13.67 -25.77 -13.98
C GLY A 243 13.63 -24.46 -13.17
N LEU A 244 14.24 -24.44 -11.98
CA LEU A 244 14.35 -23.25 -11.15
C LEU A 244 15.23 -22.16 -11.80
N ASP A 245 16.38 -22.55 -12.38
CA ASP A 245 17.29 -21.66 -13.09
C ASP A 245 16.63 -21.01 -14.33
N HIS A 246 15.57 -21.61 -14.88
CA HIS A 246 14.77 -21.05 -15.96
C HIS A 246 13.58 -20.20 -15.45
N ASN A 247 12.85 -20.68 -14.47
CA ASN A 247 11.63 -20.06 -14.01
C ASN A 247 11.89 -18.77 -13.21
N ILE A 248 12.89 -18.76 -12.31
CA ILE A 248 13.16 -17.60 -11.45
C ILE A 248 13.55 -16.35 -12.26
N PRO A 249 14.48 -16.42 -13.25
CA PRO A 249 14.76 -15.29 -14.10
C PRO A 249 13.55 -14.78 -14.89
N LYS A 250 12.68 -15.70 -15.36
CA LYS A 250 11.44 -15.33 -16.04
C LYS A 250 10.47 -14.60 -15.11
N MET A 251 10.28 -15.11 -13.88
CA MET A 251 9.45 -14.43 -12.87
C MET A 251 9.98 -13.02 -12.57
N LYS A 252 11.30 -12.86 -12.45
CA LYS A 252 11.95 -11.55 -12.26
C LYS A 252 11.66 -10.62 -13.44
N ALA A 253 11.77 -11.11 -14.67
CA ALA A 253 11.51 -10.32 -15.87
C ALA A 253 10.03 -9.91 -15.97
N ASP A 254 9.08 -10.81 -15.65
CA ASP A 254 7.65 -10.53 -15.68
C ASP A 254 7.28 -9.48 -14.62
N LEU A 255 7.86 -9.56 -13.41
CA LEU A 255 7.65 -8.57 -12.35
C LEU A 255 8.29 -7.22 -12.70
N ALA A 256 9.48 -7.21 -13.29
CA ALA A 256 10.12 -5.98 -13.77
C ALA A 256 9.30 -5.31 -14.87
N ARG A 257 8.72 -6.09 -15.81
CA ARG A 257 7.76 -5.60 -16.81
C ARG A 257 6.52 -4.98 -16.16
N TYR A 258 6.08 -5.53 -15.03
CA TYR A 258 4.96 -5.02 -14.25
C TYR A 258 5.33 -3.78 -13.40
N GLY A 259 6.58 -3.31 -13.49
CA GLY A 259 7.10 -2.17 -12.73
C GLY A 259 7.40 -2.50 -11.26
N ILE A 260 7.60 -3.78 -10.93
CA ILE A 260 7.89 -4.24 -9.57
C ILE A 260 9.35 -4.69 -9.49
N GLN A 261 10.07 -4.18 -8.48
CA GLN A 261 11.43 -4.56 -8.16
C GLN A 261 11.56 -4.92 -6.70
N TYR A 262 12.40 -5.91 -6.40
CA TYR A 262 12.69 -6.40 -5.06
C TYR A 262 14.12 -6.11 -4.66
N ASP A 263 14.31 -5.78 -3.38
CA ASP A 263 15.64 -5.63 -2.78
C ASP A 263 16.29 -7.01 -2.56
N ALA A 264 15.48 -8.04 -2.29
CA ALA A 264 15.96 -9.41 -2.18
C ALA A 264 14.95 -10.46 -2.67
N TRP A 265 15.53 -11.57 -3.15
CA TRP A 265 14.88 -12.85 -3.39
C TRP A 265 15.44 -13.81 -2.35
N PHE A 266 14.63 -14.12 -1.33
CA PHE A 266 15.04 -14.95 -0.21
C PHE A 266 14.70 -16.42 -0.49
N PHE A 267 15.69 -17.30 -0.50
CA PHE A 267 15.53 -18.72 -0.80
C PHE A 267 15.31 -19.53 0.48
N GLU A 268 14.24 -20.34 0.53
CA GLU A 268 13.91 -21.22 1.66
C GLU A 268 15.03 -22.22 1.96
N SER A 269 15.66 -22.77 0.90
CA SER A 269 16.78 -23.70 1.01
C SER A 269 17.88 -23.21 1.95
N THR A 270 18.15 -21.91 1.97
CA THR A 270 19.19 -21.32 2.84
C THR A 270 18.90 -21.52 4.33
N LEU A 271 17.64 -21.57 4.74
CA LEU A 271 17.24 -21.83 6.13
C LEU A 271 17.49 -23.29 6.53
N HIS A 272 17.28 -24.21 5.59
CA HIS A 272 17.50 -25.63 5.81
C HIS A 272 18.99 -25.97 5.80
N GLU A 273 19.74 -25.49 4.81
CA GLU A 273 21.17 -25.72 4.65
C GLU A 273 22.00 -25.15 5.82
N SER A 274 21.63 -23.98 6.31
CA SER A 274 22.28 -23.36 7.47
C SER A 274 21.90 -23.98 8.82
N GLY A 275 20.92 -24.89 8.84
CA GLY A 275 20.37 -25.44 10.09
C GLY A 275 19.48 -24.47 10.87
N TYR A 276 19.16 -23.30 10.31
CA TYR A 276 18.42 -22.24 11.02
C TYR A 276 16.98 -22.64 11.39
N VAL A 277 16.36 -23.56 10.63
CA VAL A 277 15.05 -24.15 10.98
C VAL A 277 15.17 -24.93 12.28
N ALA A 278 16.18 -25.82 12.40
CA ALA A 278 16.43 -26.59 13.61
C ALA A 278 16.72 -25.70 14.82
N ASP A 279 17.52 -24.65 14.64
CA ASP A 279 17.86 -23.67 15.69
C ASP A 279 16.63 -22.88 16.15
N SER A 280 15.72 -22.57 15.25
CA SER A 280 14.48 -21.86 15.58
C SER A 280 13.52 -22.74 16.40
N VAL A 281 13.39 -24.01 16.03
CA VAL A 281 12.61 -24.99 16.78
C VAL A 281 13.23 -25.24 18.16
N LYS A 282 14.56 -25.36 18.23
CA LYS A 282 15.29 -25.49 19.50
C LYS A 282 15.07 -24.29 20.41
N ALA A 283 15.03 -23.06 19.88
CA ALA A 283 14.73 -21.86 20.64
C ALA A 283 13.33 -21.89 21.27
N LEU A 284 12.31 -22.38 20.56
CA LEU A 284 10.96 -22.60 21.10
C LEU A 284 10.95 -23.65 22.20
N THR A 285 11.72 -24.75 22.02
CA THR A 285 11.86 -25.82 23.01
C THR A 285 12.50 -25.31 24.30
N GLN A 286 13.59 -24.55 24.20
CA GLN A 286 14.26 -23.93 25.36
C GLN A 286 13.36 -22.97 26.15
N ARG A 287 12.39 -22.37 25.48
CA ARG A 287 11.38 -21.48 26.10
C ARG A 287 10.16 -22.26 26.65
N GLY A 288 10.14 -23.59 26.50
CA GLY A 288 9.10 -24.45 27.01
C GLY A 288 7.78 -24.44 26.24
N TYR A 289 7.80 -24.03 24.97
CA TYR A 289 6.61 -23.98 24.10
C TYR A 289 6.45 -25.19 23.19
N THR A 290 7.28 -26.24 23.36
CA THR A 290 7.16 -27.49 22.58
C THR A 290 7.01 -28.70 23.48
N TYR A 291 6.44 -29.77 22.92
CA TYR A 291 6.34 -31.08 23.58
C TYR A 291 6.38 -32.21 22.54
N GLU A 292 6.77 -33.42 22.96
CA GLU A 292 6.76 -34.60 22.09
C GLU A 292 5.46 -35.39 22.26
N LYS A 293 4.88 -35.82 21.14
CA LYS A 293 3.70 -36.67 21.08
C LYS A 293 3.74 -37.53 19.82
N ASP A 294 3.50 -38.81 19.94
CA ASP A 294 3.45 -39.78 18.84
C ASP A 294 4.72 -39.75 17.95
N GLY A 295 5.90 -39.55 18.57
CA GLY A 295 7.18 -39.45 17.87
C GLY A 295 7.39 -38.11 17.12
N ALA A 296 6.45 -37.21 17.13
CA ALA A 296 6.51 -35.87 16.52
C ALA A 296 6.74 -34.78 17.57
N LEU A 297 7.40 -33.69 17.19
CA LEU A 297 7.56 -32.52 18.03
C LEU A 297 6.47 -31.49 17.68
N TRP A 298 5.72 -31.07 18.69
CA TRP A 298 4.58 -30.18 18.59
C TRP A 298 4.87 -28.81 19.22
N LEU A 299 4.34 -27.75 18.63
CA LEU A 299 4.23 -26.41 19.24
C LEU A 299 2.92 -26.36 20.03
N ALA A 300 2.99 -25.90 21.28
CA ALA A 300 1.83 -25.64 22.12
C ALA A 300 1.11 -24.36 21.70
N THR A 301 0.68 -24.30 20.43
CA THR A 301 0.04 -23.11 19.82
C THR A 301 -1.22 -22.72 20.56
N SER A 302 -2.02 -23.70 20.99
CA SER A 302 -3.24 -23.46 21.78
C SER A 302 -2.96 -22.68 23.06
N ARG A 303 -1.89 -23.06 23.78
CA ARG A 303 -1.44 -22.37 25.00
C ARG A 303 -0.97 -20.96 24.69
N ILE A 304 -0.13 -20.77 23.66
CA ILE A 304 0.39 -19.47 23.26
C ILE A 304 -0.74 -18.51 22.92
N LEU A 305 -1.69 -18.97 22.10
CA LEU A 305 -2.85 -18.14 21.71
C LEU A 305 -3.77 -17.85 22.90
N ALA A 306 -3.99 -18.82 23.78
CA ALA A 306 -4.78 -18.61 24.99
C ALA A 306 -4.13 -17.56 25.92
N GLU A 307 -2.81 -17.61 26.10
CA GLU A 307 -2.06 -16.61 26.88
C GLU A 307 -2.20 -15.20 26.27
N ASN A 308 -2.12 -15.06 24.94
CA ASN A 308 -2.26 -13.78 24.24
C ASN A 308 -3.70 -13.24 24.34
N LEU A 309 -4.70 -14.09 24.16
CA LEU A 309 -6.11 -13.71 24.28
C LEU A 309 -6.48 -13.28 25.71
N LYS A 310 -5.92 -13.94 26.74
CA LYS A 310 -6.08 -13.51 28.15
C LYS A 310 -5.48 -12.14 28.40
N LYS A 311 -4.27 -11.87 27.88
CA LYS A 311 -3.65 -10.54 27.96
C LYS A 311 -4.51 -9.46 27.28
N ALA A 312 -5.21 -9.82 26.20
CA ALA A 312 -6.18 -8.96 25.51
C ALA A 312 -7.54 -8.86 26.21
N GLY A 313 -7.71 -9.49 27.39
CA GLY A 313 -8.93 -9.38 28.22
C GLY A 313 -10.05 -10.35 27.85
N LYS A 314 -9.79 -11.39 27.05
CA LYS A 314 -10.78 -12.45 26.77
C LYS A 314 -10.96 -13.36 27.97
N SER A 315 -12.19 -13.80 28.22
CA SER A 315 -12.52 -14.77 29.27
C SER A 315 -12.06 -16.19 28.91
N ASP A 316 -11.83 -17.04 29.92
CA ASP A 316 -11.48 -18.45 29.70
C ASP A 316 -12.57 -19.20 28.92
N GLU A 317 -13.85 -18.89 29.21
CA GLU A 317 -15.00 -19.47 28.51
C GLU A 317 -15.01 -19.13 27.01
N ASP A 318 -14.69 -17.88 26.65
CA ASP A 318 -14.62 -17.46 25.23
C ASP A 318 -13.42 -18.08 24.52
N ILE A 319 -12.30 -18.27 25.21
CA ILE A 319 -11.11 -18.92 24.67
C ILE A 319 -11.37 -20.40 24.41
N GLU A 320 -12.04 -21.11 25.34
CA GLU A 320 -12.37 -22.53 25.18
C GLU A 320 -13.27 -22.76 23.97
N LYS A 321 -14.24 -21.87 23.71
CA LYS A 321 -15.15 -21.93 22.54
C LYS A 321 -14.41 -21.85 21.20
N LEU A 322 -13.19 -21.29 21.16
CA LEU A 322 -12.41 -21.17 19.93
C LEU A 322 -11.79 -22.50 19.46
N GLY A 323 -11.74 -23.52 20.33
CA GLY A 323 -11.25 -24.85 19.97
C GLY A 323 -9.80 -24.83 19.44
N LEU A 324 -8.93 -24.03 20.08
CA LEU A 324 -7.53 -23.85 19.67
C LEU A 324 -6.79 -25.18 19.58
N LYS A 325 -5.93 -25.32 18.58
CA LYS A 325 -5.17 -26.55 18.31
C LYS A 325 -3.69 -26.27 18.28
N ASP A 326 -2.91 -27.32 18.58
CA ASP A 326 -1.47 -27.30 18.50
C ASP A 326 -0.99 -27.70 17.09
N ASP A 327 0.23 -27.32 16.75
CA ASP A 327 0.83 -27.52 15.43
C ASP A 327 2.07 -28.43 15.50
N VAL A 328 2.23 -29.30 14.50
CA VAL A 328 3.45 -30.12 14.37
C VAL A 328 4.57 -29.26 13.77
N LEU A 329 5.72 -29.23 14.46
CA LEU A 329 6.95 -28.59 13.94
C LEU A 329 7.87 -29.59 13.26
N ARG A 330 8.03 -30.81 13.83
CA ARG A 330 8.84 -31.91 13.28
C ARG A 330 8.02 -33.18 13.30
N ARG A 331 7.89 -33.82 12.16
CA ARG A 331 7.17 -35.08 12.00
C ARG A 331 7.95 -36.25 12.62
N ALA A 332 7.28 -37.41 12.87
CA ALA A 332 7.90 -38.60 13.40
C ALA A 332 9.05 -39.16 12.52
N ASN A 333 9.03 -38.90 11.22
CA ASN A 333 10.10 -39.22 10.29
C ASN A 333 11.32 -38.29 10.34
N GLY A 334 11.33 -37.30 11.27
CA GLY A 334 12.42 -36.35 11.49
C GLY A 334 12.39 -35.08 10.64
N PHE A 335 11.50 -34.97 9.63
CA PHE A 335 11.40 -33.78 8.77
C PHE A 335 10.62 -32.66 9.41
N TYR A 336 11.10 -31.43 9.24
CA TYR A 336 10.40 -30.21 9.65
C TYR A 336 9.20 -29.94 8.75
N THR A 337 8.17 -29.32 9.33
CA THR A 337 6.97 -28.89 8.58
C THR A 337 7.20 -27.52 7.95
N TYR A 338 6.32 -27.16 7.00
CA TYR A 338 6.30 -25.80 6.45
C TYR A 338 6.14 -24.72 7.52
N PHE A 339 5.35 -25.00 8.57
CA PHE A 339 5.18 -24.06 9.67
C PHE A 339 6.48 -23.83 10.45
N ALA A 340 7.32 -24.85 10.63
CA ALA A 340 8.64 -24.68 11.24
C ALA A 340 9.57 -23.81 10.38
N ALA A 341 9.56 -23.98 9.05
CA ALA A 341 10.31 -23.16 8.12
C ALA A 341 9.82 -21.70 8.12
N ASP A 342 8.51 -21.49 8.17
CA ASP A 342 7.87 -20.19 8.23
C ASP A 342 8.22 -19.42 9.51
N ILE A 343 8.19 -20.12 10.66
CA ILE A 343 8.66 -19.58 11.94
C ILE A 343 10.14 -19.17 11.85
N ALA A 344 10.98 -20.02 11.28
CA ALA A 344 12.41 -19.73 11.12
C ALA A 344 12.64 -18.50 10.23
N TYR A 345 11.92 -18.40 9.13
CA TYR A 345 12.00 -17.27 8.23
C TYR A 345 11.60 -15.96 8.92
N HIS A 346 10.49 -15.93 9.64
CA HIS A 346 10.07 -14.72 10.37
C HIS A 346 10.99 -14.40 11.55
N ARG A 347 11.50 -15.41 12.25
CA ARG A 347 12.55 -15.20 13.24
C ARG A 347 13.80 -14.57 12.61
N ASN A 348 14.20 -14.97 11.41
CA ASN A 348 15.33 -14.39 10.69
C ASN A 348 15.09 -12.90 10.40
N LYS A 349 13.91 -12.52 9.95
CA LYS A 349 13.53 -11.12 9.68
C LYS A 349 13.74 -10.23 10.92
N PHE A 350 13.29 -10.68 12.09
CA PHE A 350 13.34 -9.88 13.33
C PHE A 350 14.66 -10.00 14.07
N ALA A 351 15.15 -11.23 14.29
CA ALA A 351 16.29 -11.48 15.16
C ALA A 351 17.66 -11.31 14.47
N VAL A 352 17.76 -11.55 13.18
CA VAL A 352 19.00 -11.50 12.42
C VAL A 352 19.09 -10.19 11.63
N ARG A 353 18.05 -9.88 10.86
CA ARG A 353 18.05 -8.70 9.97
C ARG A 353 17.54 -7.42 10.62
N GLY A 354 16.90 -7.53 11.79
CA GLY A 354 16.57 -6.41 12.66
C GLY A 354 15.50 -5.47 12.14
N PHE A 355 14.52 -5.97 11.37
CA PHE A 355 13.36 -5.15 10.97
C PHE A 355 12.50 -4.80 12.17
N ASP A 356 12.11 -3.53 12.29
CA ASP A 356 11.19 -3.07 13.32
C ASP A 356 9.76 -3.59 13.05
N LYS A 357 9.38 -3.64 11.78
CA LYS A 357 8.05 -4.05 11.31
C LYS A 357 8.17 -4.91 10.05
N VAL A 358 7.40 -5.97 10.01
CA VAL A 358 7.26 -6.83 8.83
C VAL A 358 5.80 -6.85 8.42
N ILE A 359 5.54 -6.67 7.14
CA ILE A 359 4.22 -6.69 6.54
C ILE A 359 4.23 -7.74 5.43
N ASN A 360 3.40 -8.77 5.56
CA ASN A 360 3.21 -9.77 4.51
C ASN A 360 1.89 -9.52 3.79
N VAL A 361 1.90 -9.57 2.46
CA VAL A 361 0.68 -9.49 1.64
C VAL A 361 0.30 -10.91 1.21
N TRP A 362 -0.78 -11.44 1.80
CA TRP A 362 -1.23 -12.80 1.59
C TRP A 362 -2.62 -12.88 0.98
N GLY A 363 -2.95 -14.00 0.33
CA GLY A 363 -4.31 -14.34 -0.05
C GLY A 363 -5.19 -14.60 1.19
N ALA A 364 -6.48 -14.32 1.07
CA ALA A 364 -7.44 -14.47 2.17
C ALA A 364 -7.59 -15.92 2.68
N ASP A 365 -7.21 -16.90 1.87
CA ASP A 365 -7.16 -18.33 2.24
C ASP A 365 -6.16 -18.63 3.36
N HIS A 366 -5.17 -17.76 3.60
CA HIS A 366 -4.19 -17.88 4.68
C HIS A 366 -4.65 -17.28 6.03
N HIS A 367 -5.90 -16.79 6.16
CA HIS A 367 -6.41 -16.15 7.37
C HIS A 367 -6.16 -16.98 8.65
N GLY A 368 -6.38 -18.31 8.59
CA GLY A 368 -6.18 -19.21 9.75
C GLY A 368 -4.72 -19.35 10.20
N HIS A 369 -3.76 -18.94 9.38
CA HIS A 369 -2.32 -19.03 9.67
C HIS A 369 -1.79 -17.82 10.45
N VAL A 370 -2.44 -16.67 10.31
CA VAL A 370 -1.98 -15.38 10.86
C VAL A 370 -1.75 -15.44 12.37
N ALA A 371 -2.77 -15.82 13.14
CA ALA A 371 -2.67 -15.84 14.59
C ALA A 371 -1.59 -16.81 15.11
N ARG A 372 -1.44 -17.97 14.45
CA ARG A 372 -0.44 -18.99 14.81
C ARG A 372 0.97 -18.48 14.61
N LEU A 373 1.23 -17.79 13.47
CA LEU A 373 2.55 -17.25 13.17
C LEU A 373 2.91 -16.09 14.10
N LYS A 374 1.99 -15.15 14.34
CA LYS A 374 2.17 -14.07 15.34
C LYS A 374 2.48 -14.66 16.72
N GLY A 375 1.68 -15.63 17.15
CA GLY A 375 1.88 -16.32 18.44
C GLY A 375 3.24 -17.02 18.54
N ALA A 376 3.72 -17.65 17.47
CA ALA A 376 5.06 -18.26 17.45
C ALA A 376 6.17 -17.19 17.61
N MET A 377 6.01 -16.00 17.01
CA MET A 377 6.93 -14.88 17.20
C MET A 377 6.89 -14.37 18.64
N ASP A 378 5.72 -14.29 19.26
CA ASP A 378 5.56 -13.92 20.68
C ASP A 378 6.25 -14.95 21.60
N ALA A 379 6.05 -16.24 21.34
CA ALA A 379 6.72 -17.31 22.05
C ALA A 379 8.25 -17.24 21.95
N LEU A 380 8.77 -16.73 20.83
CA LEU A 380 10.20 -16.43 20.64
C LEU A 380 10.66 -15.12 21.30
N GLY A 381 9.74 -14.32 21.87
CA GLY A 381 10.02 -13.01 22.47
C GLY A 381 10.30 -11.92 21.44
N LEU A 382 9.72 -12.02 20.25
CA LEU A 382 9.93 -11.10 19.11
C LEU A 382 8.77 -10.15 18.90
N ASP A 383 7.77 -10.14 19.80
CA ASP A 383 6.60 -9.23 19.76
C ASP A 383 5.85 -9.31 18.42
N GLY A 384 5.43 -10.54 18.08
CA GLY A 384 4.73 -10.82 16.82
C GLY A 384 3.44 -10.05 16.67
N GLU A 385 2.71 -9.80 17.78
CA GLU A 385 1.45 -9.07 17.75
C GLU A 385 1.62 -7.63 17.22
N HIS A 386 2.69 -6.94 17.61
CA HIS A 386 2.90 -5.54 17.21
C HIS A 386 3.88 -5.36 16.05
N ARG A 387 4.73 -6.35 15.77
CA ARG A 387 5.79 -6.22 14.74
C ARG A 387 5.48 -6.95 13.45
N LEU A 388 4.56 -7.93 13.45
CA LEU A 388 4.14 -8.66 12.25
C LEU A 388 2.71 -8.28 11.87
N ASP A 389 2.54 -7.67 10.71
CA ASP A 389 1.22 -7.40 10.14
C ASP A 389 1.01 -8.22 8.87
N ILE A 390 -0.22 -8.64 8.66
CA ILE A 390 -0.63 -9.39 7.48
C ILE A 390 -1.75 -8.63 6.79
N VAL A 391 -1.48 -8.21 5.57
CA VAL A 391 -2.50 -7.63 4.68
C VAL A 391 -3.12 -8.76 3.88
N LEU A 392 -4.38 -9.06 4.14
CA LEU A 392 -5.11 -10.11 3.46
C LEU A 392 -5.82 -9.55 2.23
N MET A 393 -5.42 -10.01 1.04
CA MET A 393 -6.06 -9.61 -0.20
C MET A 393 -7.15 -10.61 -0.62
N GLN A 394 -8.27 -10.10 -1.10
CA GLN A 394 -9.35 -10.90 -1.64
C GLN A 394 -9.10 -11.30 -3.10
N LEU A 395 -9.81 -12.35 -3.55
CA LEU A 395 -9.70 -12.86 -4.91
C LEU A 395 -10.14 -11.82 -5.95
N VAL A 396 -9.53 -11.90 -7.13
CA VAL A 396 -9.91 -11.12 -8.32
C VAL A 396 -10.66 -12.02 -9.28
N LYS A 397 -11.82 -11.55 -9.76
CA LYS A 397 -12.56 -12.14 -10.88
C LYS A 397 -12.32 -11.27 -12.11
N LEU A 398 -11.87 -11.88 -13.19
CA LEU A 398 -11.80 -11.18 -14.48
C LEU A 398 -13.16 -11.25 -15.16
N VAL A 399 -13.62 -10.10 -15.64
CA VAL A 399 -14.85 -10.00 -16.42
C VAL A 399 -14.59 -9.28 -17.74
N ARG A 400 -15.37 -9.56 -18.74
CA ARG A 400 -15.40 -8.84 -20.02
C ARG A 400 -16.83 -8.84 -20.53
N ASP A 401 -17.36 -7.68 -20.83
CA ASP A 401 -18.73 -7.49 -21.29
C ASP A 401 -19.76 -8.15 -20.34
N GLY A 402 -19.50 -8.12 -19.04
CA GLY A 402 -20.33 -8.71 -17.99
C GLY A 402 -20.18 -10.23 -17.80
N GLU A 403 -19.35 -10.89 -18.61
CA GLU A 403 -19.11 -12.34 -18.51
C GLU A 403 -17.77 -12.64 -17.84
N MET A 404 -17.73 -13.71 -17.03
CA MET A 404 -16.52 -14.14 -16.34
C MET A 404 -15.50 -14.75 -17.32
N VAL A 405 -14.27 -14.23 -17.29
CA VAL A 405 -13.14 -14.74 -18.09
C VAL A 405 -12.28 -15.65 -17.21
N ARG A 406 -12.25 -16.94 -17.51
CA ARG A 406 -11.48 -17.95 -16.74
C ARG A 406 -10.20 -18.38 -17.44
N MET A 407 -10.13 -18.23 -18.75
CA MET A 407 -9.04 -18.69 -19.59
C MET A 407 -8.56 -17.59 -20.52
N SER A 408 -7.26 -17.58 -20.81
CA SER A 408 -6.67 -16.73 -21.84
C SER A 408 -7.23 -17.12 -23.22
N LYS A 409 -7.68 -16.12 -23.99
CA LYS A 409 -8.12 -16.32 -25.39
C LYS A 409 -7.00 -16.88 -26.27
N ARG A 410 -5.75 -16.51 -25.97
CA ARG A 410 -4.56 -16.91 -26.75
C ARG A 410 -4.15 -18.35 -26.48
N THR A 411 -4.13 -18.76 -25.21
CA THR A 411 -3.55 -20.04 -24.78
C THR A 411 -4.58 -21.10 -24.42
N GLY A 412 -5.85 -20.72 -24.20
CA GLY A 412 -6.89 -21.64 -23.71
C GLY A 412 -6.66 -22.15 -22.28
N LYS A 413 -5.74 -21.55 -21.52
CA LYS A 413 -5.35 -21.94 -20.17
C LYS A 413 -5.69 -20.85 -19.15
N ALA A 414 -5.47 -21.13 -17.87
CA ALA A 414 -5.58 -20.13 -16.81
C ALA A 414 -4.70 -18.91 -17.14
N ILE A 415 -5.23 -17.71 -16.89
CA ILE A 415 -4.57 -16.47 -17.25
C ILE A 415 -3.37 -16.26 -16.38
N SER A 416 -2.19 -16.19 -16.98
CA SER A 416 -0.93 -15.82 -16.33
C SER A 416 -0.80 -14.30 -16.19
N LEU A 417 0.17 -13.85 -15.36
CA LEU A 417 0.56 -12.44 -15.31
C LEU A 417 0.99 -11.93 -16.70
N THR A 418 1.76 -12.72 -17.43
CA THR A 418 2.20 -12.37 -18.78
C THR A 418 1.01 -12.17 -19.74
N ASP A 419 0.03 -13.11 -19.72
CA ASP A 419 -1.19 -12.98 -20.55
C ASP A 419 -1.97 -11.69 -20.22
N LEU A 420 -2.07 -11.35 -18.94
CA LEU A 420 -2.72 -10.12 -18.51
C LEU A 420 -1.99 -8.87 -19.04
N LEU A 421 -0.67 -8.82 -18.90
CA LEU A 421 0.15 -7.68 -19.34
C LEU A 421 0.31 -7.58 -20.87
N ASP A 422 0.05 -8.66 -21.61
CA ASP A 422 -0.01 -8.63 -23.07
C ASP A 422 -1.29 -7.97 -23.58
N GLU A 423 -2.35 -7.97 -22.78
CA GLU A 423 -3.67 -7.45 -23.17
C GLU A 423 -3.98 -6.09 -22.50
N ILE A 424 -3.57 -5.89 -21.25
CA ILE A 424 -3.95 -4.73 -20.44
C ILE A 424 -2.71 -3.87 -20.13
N PRO A 425 -2.77 -2.54 -20.35
CA PRO A 425 -1.69 -1.64 -19.96
C PRO A 425 -1.33 -1.77 -18.47
N VAL A 426 -0.05 -1.73 -18.16
CA VAL A 426 0.47 -1.81 -16.78
C VAL A 426 -0.20 -0.80 -15.86
N ASP A 427 -0.35 0.45 -16.32
CA ASP A 427 -0.97 1.53 -15.54
C ASP A 427 -2.42 1.20 -15.16
N ALA A 428 -3.19 0.60 -16.08
CA ALA A 428 -4.56 0.18 -15.79
C ALA A 428 -4.58 -0.93 -14.74
N CYS A 429 -3.73 -1.97 -14.90
CA CYS A 429 -3.61 -3.02 -13.90
C CYS A 429 -3.27 -2.44 -12.52
N ARG A 430 -2.25 -1.58 -12.44
CA ARG A 430 -1.80 -0.97 -11.18
C ARG A 430 -2.89 -0.10 -10.54
N TYR A 431 -3.55 0.73 -11.33
CA TYR A 431 -4.61 1.60 -10.83
C TYR A 431 -5.79 0.80 -10.29
N PHE A 432 -6.30 -0.16 -11.05
CA PHE A 432 -7.47 -0.94 -10.65
C PHE A 432 -7.20 -1.83 -9.43
N PHE A 433 -6.05 -2.51 -9.38
CA PHE A 433 -5.74 -3.40 -8.25
C PHE A 433 -5.52 -2.66 -6.92
N ASN A 434 -5.08 -1.41 -6.96
CA ASN A 434 -4.99 -0.55 -5.77
C ASN A 434 -6.34 0.00 -5.30
N ALA A 435 -7.38 0.02 -6.16
CA ALA A 435 -8.61 0.77 -5.88
C ALA A 435 -9.48 0.16 -4.76
N LYS A 436 -9.41 -1.16 -4.52
CA LYS A 436 -10.25 -1.88 -3.55
C LYS A 436 -9.51 -3.07 -2.91
N PRO A 437 -8.49 -2.86 -2.06
CA PRO A 437 -7.62 -3.94 -1.59
C PRO A 437 -8.36 -5.00 -0.75
N GLU A 438 -9.32 -4.61 0.08
CA GLU A 438 -9.98 -5.48 1.06
C GLU A 438 -11.21 -6.24 0.54
N THR A 439 -11.69 -5.94 -0.66
CA THR A 439 -12.92 -6.54 -1.19
C THR A 439 -12.64 -7.48 -2.36
N GLN A 440 -13.53 -8.46 -2.57
CA GLN A 440 -13.57 -9.16 -3.84
C GLN A 440 -13.74 -8.14 -4.96
N MET A 441 -12.91 -8.29 -6.00
CA MET A 441 -12.86 -7.36 -7.11
C MET A 441 -13.26 -8.06 -8.39
N GLU A 442 -14.16 -7.44 -9.13
CA GLU A 442 -14.36 -7.73 -10.54
C GLU A 442 -13.49 -6.76 -11.33
N PHE A 443 -12.50 -7.30 -12.04
CA PHE A 443 -11.62 -6.53 -12.91
C PHE A 443 -12.14 -6.66 -14.33
N ASP A 444 -12.71 -5.57 -14.83
CA ASP A 444 -13.27 -5.50 -16.18
C ASP A 444 -12.15 -5.18 -17.19
N LEU A 445 -11.81 -6.20 -17.99
CA LEU A 445 -10.78 -6.10 -19.03
C LEU A 445 -11.18 -5.12 -20.14
N GLY A 446 -12.48 -5.00 -20.44
CA GLY A 446 -13.00 -4.06 -21.43
C GLY A 446 -12.85 -2.61 -20.93
N LEU A 447 -13.26 -2.35 -19.69
CA LEU A 447 -13.12 -1.02 -19.07
C LEU A 447 -11.64 -0.60 -18.94
N ALA A 448 -10.76 -1.53 -18.61
CA ALA A 448 -9.35 -1.25 -18.38
C ALA A 448 -8.58 -0.75 -19.63
N VAL A 449 -9.09 -1.03 -20.83
CA VAL A 449 -8.48 -0.57 -22.10
C VAL A 449 -9.23 0.58 -22.76
N ARG A 450 -10.31 1.09 -22.16
CA ARG A 450 -11.08 2.21 -22.74
C ARG A 450 -10.30 3.52 -22.62
N GLU A 451 -10.37 4.31 -23.69
CA GLU A 451 -9.76 5.65 -23.77
C GLU A 451 -10.84 6.74 -23.60
N ASP A 452 -11.59 6.66 -22.51
CA ASP A 452 -12.62 7.63 -22.15
C ASP A 452 -12.73 7.84 -20.63
N SER A 453 -13.61 8.75 -20.22
CA SER A 453 -13.80 9.15 -18.82
C SER A 453 -14.39 8.06 -17.89
N GLU A 454 -14.89 6.96 -18.44
CA GLU A 454 -15.37 5.84 -17.63
C GLU A 454 -14.19 5.01 -17.09
N ASN A 455 -13.05 5.00 -17.79
CA ASN A 455 -11.82 4.41 -17.31
C ASN A 455 -11.11 5.37 -16.33
N PRO A 456 -11.06 5.08 -15.02
CA PRO A 456 -10.53 6.02 -14.03
C PRO A 456 -9.05 6.32 -14.20
N VAL A 457 -8.23 5.41 -14.69
CA VAL A 457 -6.81 5.70 -14.94
C VAL A 457 -6.65 6.64 -16.13
N TYR A 458 -7.41 6.40 -17.21
CA TYR A 458 -7.43 7.30 -18.36
C TYR A 458 -7.88 8.70 -17.96
N TYR A 459 -8.94 8.81 -17.15
CA TYR A 459 -9.46 10.08 -16.66
C TYR A 459 -8.40 10.92 -15.91
N VAL A 460 -7.62 10.28 -15.05
CA VAL A 460 -6.55 10.94 -14.28
C VAL A 460 -5.37 11.31 -15.19
N GLN A 461 -4.93 10.40 -16.04
CA GLN A 461 -3.83 10.64 -16.99
C GLN A 461 -4.20 11.73 -17.99
N TYR A 462 -5.45 11.75 -18.46
CA TYR A 462 -5.95 12.81 -19.35
C TYR A 462 -5.91 14.19 -18.69
N ALA A 463 -6.23 14.29 -17.39
CA ALA A 463 -6.09 15.58 -16.67
C ALA A 463 -4.64 16.07 -16.70
N HIS A 464 -3.66 15.21 -16.45
CA HIS A 464 -2.24 15.54 -16.52
C HIS A 464 -1.81 15.96 -17.95
N ALA A 465 -2.13 15.17 -18.96
CA ALA A 465 -1.78 15.43 -20.36
C ALA A 465 -2.42 16.73 -20.89
N ARG A 466 -3.67 17.00 -20.47
CA ARG A 466 -4.37 18.26 -20.79
C ARG A 466 -3.65 19.47 -20.22
N ILE A 467 -3.17 19.39 -18.98
CA ILE A 467 -2.37 20.47 -18.39
C ILE A 467 -1.07 20.65 -19.16
N CYS A 468 -0.34 19.58 -19.46
CA CYS A 468 0.90 19.66 -20.25
C CYS A 468 0.67 20.34 -21.61
N THR A 469 -0.42 20.01 -22.31
CA THR A 469 -0.81 20.65 -23.57
C THR A 469 -1.12 22.13 -23.39
N LEU A 470 -1.85 22.51 -22.32
CA LEU A 470 -2.15 23.90 -21.99
C LEU A 470 -0.86 24.72 -21.79
N LEU A 471 0.05 24.20 -20.95
CA LEU A 471 1.34 24.85 -20.66
C LEU A 471 2.15 25.07 -21.93
N LYS A 472 2.28 24.04 -22.76
CA LYS A 472 3.01 24.11 -24.02
C LYS A 472 2.41 25.14 -25.01
N ASN A 473 1.09 25.22 -25.10
CA ASN A 473 0.42 26.17 -25.96
C ASN A 473 0.63 27.62 -25.49
N LEU A 474 0.56 27.87 -24.19
CA LEU A 474 0.79 29.21 -23.62
C LEU A 474 2.27 29.60 -23.70
N GLU A 475 3.20 28.65 -23.56
CA GLU A 475 4.63 28.88 -23.76
C GLU A 475 4.91 29.33 -25.22
N ALA A 476 4.28 28.71 -26.21
CA ALA A 476 4.38 29.11 -27.61
C ALA A 476 3.80 30.53 -27.88
N GLU A 477 2.93 31.01 -27.01
CA GLU A 477 2.37 32.39 -27.02
C GLU A 477 3.21 33.37 -26.19
N GLY A 478 4.33 32.91 -25.59
CA GLY A 478 5.25 33.77 -24.83
C GLY A 478 4.93 33.85 -23.32
N TYR A 479 4.02 33.02 -22.81
CA TYR A 479 3.74 32.94 -21.38
C TYR A 479 4.49 31.75 -20.74
N THR A 480 5.38 32.05 -19.80
CA THR A 480 6.10 31.04 -19.01
C THR A 480 5.44 30.89 -17.63
N VAL A 481 5.50 29.68 -17.06
CA VAL A 481 5.03 29.45 -15.69
C VAL A 481 5.87 30.28 -14.72
N PRO A 482 5.27 31.17 -13.93
CA PRO A 482 6.01 31.98 -12.98
C PRO A 482 6.45 31.16 -11.76
N ALA A 483 7.44 31.66 -11.00
CA ALA A 483 7.71 31.19 -9.66
C ALA A 483 6.54 31.54 -8.72
N ALA A 484 6.35 30.78 -7.65
CA ALA A 484 5.20 30.98 -6.75
C ALA A 484 5.22 32.36 -6.06
N ASP A 485 6.40 32.87 -5.72
CA ASP A 485 6.61 34.17 -5.09
C ASP A 485 6.37 35.36 -6.04
N ALA A 486 6.31 35.13 -7.35
CA ALA A 486 6.01 36.12 -8.37
C ALA A 486 4.52 36.20 -8.71
N VAL A 487 3.65 35.48 -7.98
CA VAL A 487 2.20 35.38 -8.24
C VAL A 487 1.41 35.99 -7.10
N ASP A 488 0.42 36.82 -7.44
CA ASP A 488 -0.59 37.31 -6.49
C ASP A 488 -1.78 36.34 -6.42
N PHE A 489 -1.79 35.48 -5.42
CA PHE A 489 -2.85 34.47 -5.19
C PHE A 489 -4.15 35.08 -4.68
N SER A 490 -4.21 36.40 -4.34
CA SER A 490 -5.46 37.10 -4.02
C SER A 490 -6.37 37.25 -5.23
N LEU A 491 -5.82 37.09 -6.43
CA LEU A 491 -6.54 37.10 -7.70
C LEU A 491 -7.34 35.81 -7.96
N LEU A 492 -7.05 34.72 -7.23
CA LEU A 492 -7.78 33.46 -7.33
C LEU A 492 -9.01 33.48 -6.40
N THR A 493 -10.08 34.12 -6.89
CA THR A 493 -11.30 34.39 -6.11
C THR A 493 -12.44 33.42 -6.37
N ASP A 494 -12.37 32.64 -7.45
CA ASP A 494 -13.39 31.64 -7.78
C ASP A 494 -13.32 30.43 -6.82
N GLU A 495 -14.48 29.93 -6.42
CA GLU A 495 -14.58 28.79 -5.51
C GLU A 495 -13.88 27.53 -6.04
N THR A 496 -13.87 27.36 -7.38
CA THR A 496 -13.20 26.20 -8.00
C THR A 496 -11.68 26.30 -7.95
N GLU A 497 -11.11 27.51 -8.01
CA GLU A 497 -9.68 27.77 -7.83
C GLU A 497 -9.25 27.41 -6.39
N GLN A 498 -10.00 27.91 -5.42
CA GLN A 498 -9.73 27.68 -4.00
C GLN A 498 -9.93 26.20 -3.62
N ALA A 499 -10.98 25.56 -4.13
CA ALA A 499 -11.24 24.13 -3.93
C ALA A 499 -10.11 23.26 -4.50
N LEU A 500 -9.56 23.63 -5.66
CA LEU A 500 -8.42 22.92 -6.25
C LEU A 500 -7.17 23.04 -5.37
N ILE A 501 -6.86 24.22 -4.83
CA ILE A 501 -5.71 24.40 -3.92
C ILE A 501 -5.91 23.60 -2.62
N LYS A 502 -7.12 23.58 -2.05
CA LYS A 502 -7.44 22.75 -0.88
C LYS A 502 -7.28 21.25 -1.16
N GLN A 503 -7.68 20.80 -2.34
CA GLN A 503 -7.47 19.43 -2.78
C GLN A 503 -5.96 19.10 -2.92
N ILE A 504 -5.16 20.00 -3.50
CA ILE A 504 -3.70 19.87 -3.58
C ILE A 504 -3.09 19.73 -2.17
N ALA A 505 -3.48 20.59 -1.23
CA ALA A 505 -2.98 20.60 0.14
C ALA A 505 -3.26 19.30 0.90
N SER A 506 -4.32 18.57 0.54
CA SER A 506 -4.71 17.32 1.21
C SER A 506 -3.80 16.13 0.90
N TYR A 507 -2.90 16.22 -0.09
CA TYR A 507 -2.06 15.09 -0.54
C TYR A 507 -1.22 14.50 0.58
N GLY A 508 -0.53 15.31 1.38
CA GLY A 508 0.28 14.80 2.50
C GLY A 508 -0.54 14.04 3.55
N GLN A 509 -1.77 14.50 3.82
CA GLN A 509 -2.68 13.79 4.72
C GLN A 509 -3.14 12.46 4.12
N VAL A 510 -3.37 12.41 2.82
CA VAL A 510 -3.77 11.18 2.12
C VAL A 510 -2.65 10.13 2.15
N VAL A 511 -1.38 10.55 1.95
CA VAL A 511 -0.22 9.66 2.08
C VAL A 511 -0.12 9.10 3.51
N LEU A 512 -0.30 9.94 4.53
CA LEU A 512 -0.31 9.52 5.93
C LEU A 512 -1.40 8.49 6.21
N LEU A 513 -2.62 8.70 5.73
CA LEU A 513 -3.73 7.77 5.88
C LEU A 513 -3.45 6.44 5.18
N ALA A 514 -2.94 6.48 3.95
CA ALA A 514 -2.58 5.28 3.20
C ALA A 514 -1.50 4.44 3.91
N ALA A 515 -0.51 5.10 4.54
CA ALA A 515 0.53 4.43 5.33
C ALA A 515 -0.03 3.83 6.63
N ARG A 516 -0.88 4.58 7.34
CA ARG A 516 -1.47 4.15 8.62
C ARG A 516 -2.41 2.95 8.46
N ASP A 517 -3.24 3.01 7.43
CA ASP A 517 -4.31 2.03 7.19
C ASP A 517 -3.83 0.84 6.33
N TYR A 518 -2.59 0.89 5.80
CA TYR A 518 -2.06 -0.03 4.78
C TYR A 518 -2.98 -0.14 3.56
N ASP A 519 -3.65 0.96 3.20
CA ASP A 519 -4.64 1.02 2.13
C ASP A 519 -4.23 1.99 1.01
N PRO A 520 -3.63 1.49 -0.09
CA PRO A 520 -3.29 2.31 -1.26
C PRO A 520 -4.50 2.98 -1.94
N SER A 521 -5.71 2.50 -1.72
CA SER A 521 -6.91 3.08 -2.35
C SER A 521 -7.17 4.54 -1.95
N HIS A 522 -6.60 5.00 -0.83
CA HIS A 522 -6.61 6.42 -0.48
C HIS A 522 -5.99 7.28 -1.59
N ILE A 523 -4.89 6.82 -2.19
CA ILE A 523 -4.21 7.55 -3.29
C ILE A 523 -5.06 7.53 -4.55
N ASN A 524 -5.71 6.41 -4.89
CA ASN A 524 -6.60 6.33 -6.05
C ASN A 524 -7.78 7.30 -5.94
N ARG A 525 -8.45 7.32 -4.78
CA ARG A 525 -9.54 8.26 -4.51
C ARG A 525 -9.08 9.71 -4.59
N TYR A 526 -7.90 10.00 -4.06
CA TYR A 526 -7.29 11.32 -4.15
C TYR A 526 -7.03 11.74 -5.60
N LEU A 527 -6.41 10.89 -6.41
CA LEU A 527 -6.13 11.15 -7.82
C LEU A 527 -7.39 11.48 -8.61
N THR A 528 -8.45 10.67 -8.43
CA THR A 528 -9.74 10.93 -9.09
C THR A 528 -10.34 12.27 -8.64
N ALA A 529 -10.28 12.58 -7.33
CA ALA A 529 -10.80 13.83 -6.79
C ALA A 529 -10.00 15.05 -7.29
N LEU A 530 -8.66 14.95 -7.36
CA LEU A 530 -7.80 16.03 -7.85
C LEU A 530 -8.04 16.30 -9.35
N ALA A 531 -8.15 15.25 -10.16
CA ALA A 531 -8.50 15.37 -11.58
C ALA A 531 -9.87 16.03 -11.77
N ALA A 532 -10.87 15.61 -10.98
CA ALA A 532 -12.22 16.22 -11.03
C ALA A 532 -12.22 17.70 -10.60
N ALA A 533 -11.45 18.04 -9.56
CA ALA A 533 -11.31 19.44 -9.13
C ALA A 533 -10.63 20.30 -10.22
N PHE A 534 -9.59 19.76 -10.86
CA PHE A 534 -8.96 20.44 -12.00
C PHE A 534 -9.92 20.64 -13.18
N HIS A 535 -10.71 19.63 -13.55
CA HIS A 535 -11.66 19.78 -14.64
C HIS A 535 -12.75 20.82 -14.33
N LYS A 536 -13.22 20.92 -13.09
CA LYS A 536 -14.16 21.96 -12.64
C LYS A 536 -13.55 23.35 -12.76
N PHE A 537 -12.34 23.53 -12.22
CA PHE A 537 -11.59 24.79 -12.35
C PHE A 537 -11.40 25.17 -13.82
N TYR A 538 -10.94 24.25 -14.67
CA TYR A 538 -10.67 24.52 -16.07
C TYR A 538 -11.94 24.85 -16.89
N ALA A 539 -13.09 24.34 -16.47
CA ALA A 539 -14.37 24.66 -17.10
C ALA A 539 -14.94 26.00 -16.64
N ALA A 540 -14.75 26.37 -15.36
CA ALA A 540 -15.27 27.62 -14.79
C ALA A 540 -14.37 28.81 -15.07
N CYS A 541 -13.05 28.64 -15.02
CA CYS A 541 -12.07 29.70 -15.07
C CYS A 541 -11.28 29.69 -16.38
N ARG A 542 -11.43 30.72 -17.20
CA ARG A 542 -10.58 30.89 -18.37
C ARG A 542 -9.14 31.18 -17.93
N ILE A 543 -8.16 30.62 -18.65
CA ILE A 543 -6.74 30.94 -18.47
C ILE A 543 -6.29 31.85 -19.63
N LYS A 544 -6.46 31.35 -20.86
CA LYS A 544 -6.15 32.12 -22.07
C LYS A 544 -7.15 33.27 -22.29
N GLY A 545 -6.61 34.47 -22.53
CA GLY A 545 -7.40 35.65 -22.81
C GLY A 545 -7.82 36.46 -21.59
N GLU A 546 -7.39 36.07 -20.40
CA GLU A 546 -7.52 36.85 -19.18
C GLU A 546 -6.43 37.94 -19.09
N GLU A 547 -6.60 38.90 -18.18
CA GLU A 547 -5.55 39.85 -17.83
C GLU A 547 -4.30 39.11 -17.35
N LYS A 548 -3.11 39.59 -17.75
CA LYS A 548 -1.86 38.92 -17.51
C LYS A 548 -1.64 38.45 -16.05
N PRO A 549 -1.93 39.21 -14.99
CA PRO A 549 -1.76 38.75 -13.61
C PRO A 549 -2.65 37.56 -13.28
N VAL A 550 -3.92 37.57 -13.68
CA VAL A 550 -4.85 36.44 -13.48
C VAL A 550 -4.44 35.23 -14.29
N LEU A 551 -4.05 35.44 -15.56
CA LEU A 551 -3.53 34.36 -16.41
C LEU A 551 -2.35 33.68 -15.75
N LEU A 552 -1.38 34.43 -15.23
CA LEU A 552 -0.17 33.86 -14.59
C LEU A 552 -0.51 33.10 -13.29
N ALA A 553 -1.46 33.62 -12.49
CA ALA A 553 -1.91 32.93 -11.27
C ALA A 553 -2.58 31.59 -11.60
N ARG A 554 -3.49 31.57 -12.58
CA ARG A 554 -4.16 30.34 -13.05
C ARG A 554 -3.21 29.37 -13.74
N LEU A 555 -2.22 29.88 -14.49
CA LEU A 555 -1.18 29.07 -15.12
C LEU A 555 -0.33 28.38 -14.07
N LYS A 556 0.06 29.10 -13.01
CA LYS A 556 0.79 28.54 -11.88
C LYS A 556 -0.02 27.45 -11.14
N LEU A 557 -1.30 27.69 -10.89
CA LEU A 557 -2.19 26.72 -10.28
C LEU A 557 -2.32 25.44 -11.13
N ALA A 558 -2.44 25.57 -12.46
CA ALA A 558 -2.48 24.44 -13.37
C ALA A 558 -1.18 23.63 -13.32
N ASP A 559 0.00 24.29 -13.37
CA ASP A 559 1.29 23.60 -13.27
C ASP A 559 1.48 22.91 -11.92
N THR A 560 1.09 23.55 -10.83
CA THR A 560 1.09 22.94 -9.49
C THR A 560 0.25 21.67 -9.44
N THR A 561 -0.95 21.72 -10.05
CA THR A 561 -1.82 20.53 -10.16
C THR A 561 -1.17 19.41 -10.95
N ARG A 562 -0.51 19.73 -12.08
CA ARG A 562 0.24 18.77 -12.90
C ARG A 562 1.33 18.07 -12.07
N ALA A 563 2.09 18.84 -11.31
CA ALA A 563 3.16 18.29 -10.45
C ALA A 563 2.61 17.32 -9.41
N VAL A 564 1.51 17.67 -8.74
CA VAL A 564 0.92 16.80 -7.70
C VAL A 564 0.24 15.57 -8.30
N LEU A 565 -0.44 15.68 -9.46
CA LEU A 565 -0.95 14.52 -10.20
C LEU A 565 0.19 13.55 -10.55
N LYS A 566 1.31 14.07 -11.08
CA LYS A 566 2.49 13.25 -11.38
C LYS A 566 3.03 12.55 -10.14
N ASN A 567 3.20 13.27 -9.03
CA ASN A 567 3.69 12.70 -7.77
C ASN A 567 2.80 11.56 -7.27
N ALA A 568 1.48 11.77 -7.27
CA ALA A 568 0.54 10.77 -6.78
C ALA A 568 0.42 9.54 -7.72
N MET A 569 0.47 9.75 -9.06
CA MET A 569 0.53 8.64 -10.04
C MET A 569 1.83 7.84 -9.88
N THR A 570 2.97 8.51 -9.76
CA THR A 570 4.27 7.84 -9.55
C THR A 570 4.27 7.02 -8.26
N LEU A 571 3.63 7.51 -7.19
CA LEU A 571 3.55 6.81 -5.90
C LEU A 571 2.85 5.45 -6.01
N ILE A 572 1.85 5.32 -6.88
CA ILE A 572 1.17 4.04 -7.16
C ILE A 572 1.78 3.29 -8.35
N GLY A 573 2.90 3.77 -8.87
CA GLY A 573 3.63 3.17 -9.99
C GLY A 573 2.91 3.27 -11.34
N CYS A 574 2.07 4.30 -11.52
CA CYS A 574 1.47 4.65 -12.81
C CYS A 574 2.25 5.77 -13.48
N SER A 575 2.28 5.76 -14.80
CA SER A 575 2.89 6.82 -15.61
C SER A 575 2.04 8.09 -15.61
N ALA A 576 2.68 9.23 -15.83
CA ALA A 576 2.04 10.52 -16.03
C ALA A 576 2.35 11.03 -17.46
N PRO A 577 1.58 10.59 -18.48
CA PRO A 577 1.85 10.93 -19.88
C PRO A 577 1.64 12.43 -20.10
N GLU A 578 2.50 13.02 -20.91
CA GLU A 578 2.40 14.45 -21.28
C GLU A 578 1.48 14.66 -22.49
N LYS A 579 1.16 13.58 -23.19
CA LYS A 579 0.29 13.58 -24.37
C LYS A 579 -0.53 12.30 -24.41
N MET A 580 -1.81 12.44 -24.67
CA MET A 580 -2.76 11.35 -24.92
C MET A 580 -3.59 11.64 -26.16
#